data_a1ae05676a7ab1e879bb8d5eeeb54bca
#
_entry.id   a1ae05676a7ab1e879bb8d5eeeb54bca
#
_cell.length_a   1.000
_cell.length_b   1.000
_cell.length_c   1.000
_cell.angle_alpha   90.00
_cell.angle_beta   90.00
_cell.angle_gamma   90.00
#
_symmetry.space_group_name_H-M   'P 1'
#
loop_
_entity.id
_entity.type
_entity.pdbx_description
1 polymer ?
#
loop_
_entity_poly.entity_id
_entity_poly.type
_entity_poly.pdbx_seq_one_letter_code
_entity_poly.pdbx_strand_id
1 'polypeptide(L)'
;MSESILAALSSLSIQAGEPRTASHAAASSQGEWTDVLAALPESTKPANYRLLKTLVFKPKTAKSETPVPVMVVTDEATQCNTSAIGSHLKLKELRLAVPELLQATLGATKDDVSPFSVTKENAGKLRVLV
;
A
#
# COMPACT_ATOMS: atom_id res chain seq x y z
N MET A 1 1.36 10.45 9.46
CA MET A 1 0.97 9.14 8.93
C MET A 1 0.12 8.32 9.90
N SER A 2 0.56 8.14 11.15
CA SER A 2 -0.22 7.41 12.17
C SER A 2 -1.62 7.98 12.37
N GLU A 3 -1.75 9.30 12.41
CA GLU A 3 -3.03 10.01 12.57
C GLU A 3 -3.98 9.72 11.42
N SER A 4 -3.47 9.65 10.18
CA SER A 4 -4.28 9.34 8.99
C SER A 4 -4.83 7.92 9.05
N ILE A 5 -4.03 6.97 9.52
CA ILE A 5 -4.45 5.58 9.68
C ILE A 5 -5.51 5.46 10.77
N LEU A 6 -5.31 6.11 11.91
CA LEU A 6 -6.28 6.12 13.00
C LEU A 6 -7.60 6.76 12.58
N ALA A 7 -7.55 7.85 11.83
CA ALA A 7 -8.74 8.48 11.27
C ALA A 7 -9.48 7.56 10.31
N ALA A 8 -8.75 6.83 9.46
CA ALA A 8 -9.34 5.87 8.54
C ALA A 8 -10.04 4.72 9.28
N LEU A 9 -9.42 4.17 10.31
CA LEU A 9 -10.02 3.13 11.14
C LEU A 9 -11.30 3.61 11.81
N SER A 10 -11.29 4.82 12.38
CA SER A 10 -12.47 5.44 12.96
C SER A 10 -13.59 5.61 11.96
N SER A 11 -13.28 6.11 10.76
CA SER A 11 -14.29 6.37 9.73
C SER A 11 -14.93 5.07 9.22
N LEU A 12 -14.24 3.94 9.33
CA LEU A 12 -14.75 2.64 8.94
C LEU A 12 -15.44 1.90 10.10
N SER A 13 -15.54 2.54 11.26
CA SER A 13 -16.10 1.95 12.48
C SER A 13 -15.37 0.67 12.92
N ILE A 14 -14.07 0.59 12.63
CA ILE A 14 -13.24 -0.51 13.08
C ILE A 14 -12.80 -0.23 14.51
N GLN A 15 -13.13 -1.14 15.42
CA GLN A 15 -12.66 -1.06 16.79
C GLN A 15 -11.22 -1.56 16.87
N ALA A 16 -10.29 -0.61 16.92
CA ALA A 16 -8.91 -0.89 17.25
C ALA A 16 -8.72 -0.61 18.73
N GLY A 17 -7.94 -1.41 19.43
CA GLY A 17 -7.51 -1.09 20.79
C GLY A 17 -6.66 0.17 20.81
N GLU A 18 -6.11 0.54 21.98
CA GLU A 18 -5.20 1.67 22.06
C GLU A 18 -4.01 1.46 21.11
N PRO A 19 -3.71 2.46 20.26
CA PRO A 19 -2.59 2.34 19.34
C PRO A 19 -1.27 2.34 20.12
N ARG A 20 -0.35 1.49 19.69
CA ARG A 20 1.01 1.45 20.19
C ARG A 20 1.93 1.93 19.09
N THR A 21 2.80 2.87 19.40
CA THR A 21 3.74 3.44 18.44
C THR A 21 5.17 3.23 18.91
N ALA A 22 6.07 3.06 17.96
CA ALA A 22 7.49 2.93 18.22
C ALA A 22 8.28 3.59 17.10
N SER A 23 9.37 4.26 17.45
CA SER A 23 10.29 4.80 16.46
C SER A 23 11.20 3.68 15.98
N HIS A 24 11.51 3.67 14.71
CA HIS A 24 12.38 2.67 14.11
C HIS A 24 13.16 3.25 12.93
N ALA A 25 14.21 2.56 12.49
CA ALA A 25 14.95 2.93 11.29
C ALA A 25 14.09 2.72 10.05
N ALA A 26 14.42 3.44 8.99
CA ALA A 26 13.72 3.27 7.71
C ALA A 26 13.86 1.82 7.22
N ALA A 27 12.77 1.26 6.72
CA ALA A 27 12.73 -0.10 6.21
C ALA A 27 11.92 -0.14 4.91
N SER A 28 12.44 -0.85 3.90
CA SER A 28 11.80 -0.97 2.60
C SER A 28 11.77 -2.40 2.06
N SER A 29 12.42 -3.33 2.72
CA SER A 29 12.44 -4.75 2.34
C SER A 29 11.87 -5.62 3.45
N GLN A 30 11.49 -6.86 3.09
CA GLN A 30 10.99 -7.83 4.06
C GLN A 30 12.00 -8.08 5.19
N GLY A 31 13.28 -8.23 4.82
CA GLY A 31 14.35 -8.46 5.80
C GLY A 31 14.50 -7.30 6.77
N GLU A 32 14.50 -6.07 6.26
CA GLU A 32 14.59 -4.86 7.09
C GLU A 32 13.39 -4.74 8.03
N TRP A 33 12.18 -4.99 7.55
CA TRP A 33 10.98 -4.97 8.40
C TRP A 33 11.00 -6.07 9.45
N THR A 34 11.50 -7.26 9.11
CA THR A 34 11.67 -8.34 10.07
C THR A 34 12.61 -7.93 11.20
N ASP A 35 13.74 -7.29 10.86
CA ASP A 35 14.70 -6.79 11.83
C ASP A 35 14.10 -5.70 12.72
N VAL A 36 13.37 -4.76 12.12
CA VAL A 36 12.68 -3.71 12.88
C VAL A 36 11.69 -4.31 13.88
N LEU A 37 10.87 -5.26 13.45
CA LEU A 37 9.87 -5.88 14.33
C LEU A 37 10.52 -6.69 15.44
N ALA A 38 11.63 -7.37 15.15
CA ALA A 38 12.37 -8.12 16.16
C ALA A 38 13.00 -7.21 17.24
N ALA A 39 13.37 -5.99 16.86
CA ALA A 39 14.00 -5.03 17.75
C ALA A 39 13.00 -4.20 18.57
N LEU A 40 11.69 -4.30 18.32
CA LEU A 40 10.69 -3.56 19.05
C LEU A 40 10.63 -4.00 20.53
N PRO A 41 10.31 -3.05 21.45
CA PRO A 41 10.04 -3.42 22.84
C PRO A 41 8.86 -4.41 22.93
N GLU A 42 8.91 -5.32 23.88
CA GLU A 42 7.86 -6.34 24.07
C GLU A 42 6.47 -5.71 24.21
N SER A 43 6.38 -4.54 24.83
CA SER A 43 5.11 -3.83 24.99
C SER A 43 4.49 -3.34 23.68
N THR A 44 5.29 -3.19 22.62
CA THR A 44 4.84 -2.73 21.31
C THR A 44 4.88 -3.81 20.23
N LYS A 45 5.48 -4.96 20.54
CA LYS A 45 5.61 -6.07 19.60
C LYS A 45 4.24 -6.69 19.30
N PRO A 46 3.86 -6.86 18.03
CA PRO A 46 2.61 -7.56 17.72
C PRO A 46 2.73 -9.05 18.05
N ALA A 47 1.65 -9.63 18.58
CA ALA A 47 1.63 -11.05 18.95
C ALA A 47 1.60 -11.95 17.72
N ASN A 48 0.75 -11.60 16.75
CA ASN A 48 0.64 -12.31 15.48
C ASN A 48 0.56 -11.26 14.37
N TYR A 49 1.35 -11.45 13.33
CA TYR A 49 1.34 -10.52 12.19
C TYR A 49 1.75 -11.22 10.90
N ARG A 50 1.37 -10.62 9.81
CA ARG A 50 1.85 -10.95 8.46
C ARG A 50 2.35 -9.67 7.83
N LEU A 51 3.50 -9.76 7.16
CA LEU A 51 4.02 -8.63 6.40
C LEU A 51 3.33 -8.61 5.03
N LEU A 52 2.68 -7.51 4.75
CA LEU A 52 2.05 -7.25 3.46
C LEU A 52 2.82 -6.18 2.73
N LYS A 53 2.77 -6.23 1.42
CA LYS A 53 3.27 -5.14 0.58
C LYS A 53 2.13 -4.57 -0.24
N THR A 54 2.23 -3.28 -0.51
CA THR A 54 1.31 -2.55 -1.36
C THR A 54 2.07 -2.02 -2.56
N LEU A 55 1.71 -2.48 -3.74
CA LEU A 55 2.30 -2.03 -4.99
C LEU A 55 1.24 -1.31 -5.81
N VAL A 56 1.62 -0.24 -6.47
CA VAL A 56 0.73 0.50 -7.35
C VAL A 56 1.33 0.47 -8.75
N PHE A 57 0.55 -0.04 -9.69
CA PHE A 57 0.93 -0.14 -11.09
C PHE A 57 0.11 0.83 -11.93
N LYS A 58 0.67 1.22 -13.06
CA LYS A 58 -0.06 1.96 -14.09
C LYS A 58 -0.08 1.15 -15.38
N PRO A 59 -1.21 1.07 -16.07
CA PRO A 59 -1.25 0.49 -17.41
C PRO A 59 -0.73 1.47 -18.45
N LYS A 60 -0.38 0.96 -19.61
CA LYS A 60 -0.08 1.80 -20.76
C LYS A 60 -1.39 2.41 -21.28
N THR A 61 -1.38 3.72 -21.46
CA THR A 61 -2.52 4.47 -22.00
C THR A 61 -2.07 5.39 -23.11
N ALA A 62 -3.02 5.92 -23.89
CA ALA A 62 -2.72 6.97 -24.85
C ALA A 62 -2.18 8.23 -24.12
N LYS A 63 -1.37 9.03 -24.80
CA LYS A 63 -0.77 10.23 -24.21
C LYS A 63 -1.79 11.23 -23.68
N SER A 64 -2.98 11.25 -24.28
CA SER A 64 -4.07 12.14 -23.87
C SER A 64 -4.89 11.63 -22.70
N GLU A 65 -4.63 10.41 -22.23
CA GLU A 65 -5.39 9.79 -21.15
C GLU A 65 -4.56 9.70 -19.87
N THR A 66 -5.20 9.94 -18.75
CA THR A 66 -4.60 9.69 -17.45
C THR A 66 -4.79 8.21 -17.10
N PRO A 67 -3.72 7.45 -16.85
CA PRO A 67 -3.89 6.05 -16.49
C PRO A 67 -4.61 5.89 -15.15
N VAL A 68 -5.48 4.89 -15.07
CA VAL A 68 -6.12 4.50 -13.80
C VAL A 68 -5.18 3.51 -13.10
N PRO A 69 -4.59 3.88 -11.97
CA PRO A 69 -3.64 2.99 -11.30
C PRO A 69 -4.33 1.77 -10.70
N VAL A 70 -3.56 0.70 -10.54
CA VAL A 70 -3.98 -0.56 -9.93
C VAL A 70 -3.15 -0.77 -8.67
N MET A 71 -3.81 -0.79 -7.54
CA MET A 71 -3.17 -1.11 -6.25
C MET A 71 -3.27 -2.61 -6.01
N VAL A 72 -2.15 -3.25 -5.71
CA VAL A 72 -2.10 -4.67 -5.36
C VAL A 72 -1.60 -4.80 -3.93
N VAL A 73 -2.40 -5.44 -3.08
CA VAL A 73 -2.04 -5.73 -1.70
C VAL A 73 -1.86 -7.23 -1.56
N THR A 74 -0.69 -7.67 -1.17
CA THR A 74 -0.37 -9.09 -1.08
C THR A 74 0.69 -9.34 -0.01
N ASP A 75 0.94 -10.59 0.31
CA ASP A 75 2.04 -10.97 1.20
C ASP A 75 3.37 -10.46 0.66
N GLU A 76 4.24 -10.01 1.56
CA GLU A 76 5.56 -9.50 1.19
C GLU A 76 6.38 -10.51 0.37
N ALA A 77 6.25 -11.79 0.66
CA ALA A 77 6.97 -12.85 -0.01
C ALA A 77 6.40 -13.22 -1.39
N THR A 78 5.20 -12.78 -1.73
CA THR A 78 4.54 -13.11 -2.99
C THR A 78 5.11 -12.28 -4.13
N GLN A 79 5.47 -12.93 -5.23
CA GLN A 79 5.89 -12.24 -6.44
C GLN A 79 4.67 -11.84 -7.27
N CYS A 80 4.60 -10.58 -7.67
CA CYS A 80 3.52 -10.09 -8.52
C CYS A 80 3.90 -10.25 -9.99
N ASN A 81 3.16 -11.08 -10.72
CA ASN A 81 3.33 -11.22 -12.15
C ASN A 81 2.46 -10.17 -12.86
N THR A 82 3.11 -9.11 -13.34
CA THR A 82 2.39 -8.00 -13.98
C THR A 82 1.69 -8.40 -15.26
N SER A 83 2.22 -9.37 -16.00
CA SER A 83 1.58 -9.89 -17.21
C SER A 83 0.28 -10.61 -16.89
N ALA A 84 0.29 -11.45 -15.85
CA ALA A 84 -0.91 -12.17 -15.40
C ALA A 84 -1.98 -11.21 -14.88
N ILE A 85 -1.58 -10.24 -14.07
CA ILE A 85 -2.49 -9.20 -13.54
C ILE A 85 -3.08 -8.39 -14.70
N GLY A 86 -2.24 -7.96 -15.62
CA GLY A 86 -2.69 -7.21 -16.80
C GLY A 86 -3.68 -7.99 -17.64
N SER A 87 -3.42 -9.27 -17.89
CA SER A 87 -4.35 -10.14 -18.65
C SER A 87 -5.67 -10.29 -17.93
N HIS A 88 -5.66 -10.49 -16.62
CA HIS A 88 -6.86 -10.63 -15.81
C HIS A 88 -7.72 -9.35 -15.82
N LEU A 89 -7.11 -8.20 -15.77
CA LEU A 89 -7.78 -6.90 -15.79
C LEU A 89 -8.00 -6.34 -17.20
N LYS A 90 -7.53 -7.05 -18.23
CA LYS A 90 -7.56 -6.59 -19.63
C LYS A 90 -6.83 -5.26 -19.83
N LEU A 91 -5.71 -5.12 -19.15
CA LEU A 91 -4.82 -3.96 -19.24
C LEU A 91 -3.51 -4.34 -19.91
N LYS A 92 -2.86 -3.37 -20.56
CA LYS A 92 -1.60 -3.58 -21.26
C LYS A 92 -0.42 -3.01 -20.49
N GLU A 93 0.68 -3.74 -20.49
CA GLU A 93 1.99 -3.26 -20.03
C GLU A 93 1.93 -2.56 -18.66
N LEU A 94 1.53 -3.30 -17.63
CA LEU A 94 1.56 -2.75 -16.27
C LEU A 94 3.00 -2.50 -15.84
N ARG A 95 3.26 -1.30 -15.33
CA ARG A 95 4.53 -0.88 -14.75
C ARG A 95 4.27 -0.21 -13.41
N LEU A 96 5.30 -0.15 -12.57
CA LEU A 96 5.17 0.59 -11.31
C LEU A 96 4.79 2.04 -11.59
N ALA A 97 3.84 2.55 -10.84
CA ALA A 97 3.38 3.93 -10.97
C ALA A 97 4.51 4.90 -10.64
N VAL A 98 4.61 5.96 -11.42
CA VAL A 98 5.60 7.02 -11.17
C VAL A 98 5.20 7.85 -9.95
N PRO A 99 6.16 8.48 -9.24
CA PRO A 99 5.86 9.26 -8.03
C PRO A 99 4.79 10.32 -8.22
N GLU A 100 4.76 10.97 -9.39
CA GLU A 100 3.79 12.01 -9.69
C GLU A 100 2.36 11.47 -9.72
N LEU A 101 2.18 10.27 -10.28
CA LEU A 101 0.86 9.63 -10.33
C LEU A 101 0.41 9.17 -8.94
N LEU A 102 1.31 8.63 -8.14
CA LEU A 102 1.02 8.27 -6.75
C LEU A 102 0.58 9.48 -5.94
N GLN A 103 1.33 10.58 -6.05
CA GLN A 103 1.00 11.80 -5.33
C GLN A 103 -0.33 12.39 -5.78
N ALA A 104 -0.58 12.42 -7.09
CA ALA A 104 -1.81 12.97 -7.66
C ALA A 104 -3.04 12.13 -7.31
N THR A 105 -2.90 10.80 -7.24
CA THR A 105 -4.03 9.89 -7.00
C THR A 105 -4.24 9.61 -5.52
N LEU A 106 -3.18 9.34 -4.79
CA LEU A 106 -3.24 8.83 -3.41
C LEU A 106 -2.63 9.77 -2.37
N GLY A 107 -1.92 10.81 -2.81
CA GLY A 107 -1.22 11.70 -1.88
C GLY A 107 -0.12 10.99 -1.09
N ALA A 108 0.49 9.96 -1.66
CA ALA A 108 1.48 9.12 -0.98
C ALA A 108 2.70 8.88 -1.85
N THR A 109 3.80 8.47 -1.21
CA THR A 109 5.01 8.01 -1.90
C THR A 109 4.99 6.49 -1.99
N LYS A 110 5.92 5.90 -2.75
CA LYS A 110 6.04 4.45 -2.85
C LYS A 110 6.34 3.77 -1.51
N ASP A 111 6.96 4.49 -0.58
CA ASP A 111 7.34 3.97 0.74
C ASP A 111 6.22 4.13 1.76
N ASP A 112 5.29 5.05 1.51
CA ASP A 112 4.18 5.37 2.41
C ASP A 112 2.85 4.73 2.00
N VAL A 113 2.73 4.34 0.72
CA VAL A 113 1.46 3.86 0.19
C VAL A 113 1.01 2.58 0.89
N SER A 114 -0.26 2.55 1.25
CA SER A 114 -0.89 1.41 1.92
C SER A 114 -2.37 1.35 1.53
N PRO A 115 -3.08 0.27 1.90
CA PRO A 115 -4.54 0.24 1.70
C PRO A 115 -5.25 1.43 2.35
N PHE A 116 -4.69 1.99 3.42
CA PHE A 116 -5.25 3.17 4.10
C PHE A 116 -5.06 4.48 3.31
N SER A 117 -4.28 4.45 2.23
CA SER A 117 -4.17 5.59 1.31
C SER A 117 -5.43 5.76 0.46
N VAL A 118 -6.28 4.73 0.37
CA VAL A 118 -7.55 4.79 -0.36
C VAL A 118 -8.60 5.45 0.52
N THR A 119 -9.21 6.50 -0.01
CA THR A 119 -10.24 7.28 0.68
C THR A 119 -11.51 7.31 -0.16
N LYS A 120 -12.59 7.85 0.40
CA LYS A 120 -13.84 8.04 -0.36
C LYS A 120 -13.66 8.94 -1.57
N GLU A 121 -12.76 9.93 -1.46
CA GLU A 121 -12.50 10.88 -2.54
C GLU A 121 -11.72 10.24 -3.71
N ASN A 122 -10.81 9.31 -3.42
CA ASN A 122 -9.94 8.72 -4.46
C ASN A 122 -10.33 7.30 -4.89
N ALA A 123 -11.22 6.63 -4.17
CA ALA A 123 -11.59 5.24 -4.45
C ALA A 123 -12.06 5.00 -5.89
N GLY A 124 -12.72 5.98 -6.50
CA GLY A 124 -13.16 5.88 -7.90
C GLY A 124 -12.06 6.11 -8.93
N LYS A 125 -10.86 6.50 -8.50
CA LYS A 125 -9.74 6.85 -9.39
C LYS A 125 -8.73 5.73 -9.57
N LEU A 126 -8.92 4.60 -8.90
CA LEU A 126 -8.00 3.46 -8.97
C LEU A 126 -8.77 2.14 -8.84
N ARG A 127 -8.08 1.05 -9.16
CA ARG A 127 -8.57 -0.32 -8.92
C ARG A 127 -7.73 -0.94 -7.80
N VAL A 128 -8.36 -1.76 -6.97
CA VAL A 128 -7.67 -2.44 -5.86
C VAL A 128 -7.82 -3.95 -6.02
N LEU A 129 -6.71 -4.66 -5.99
CA LEU A 129 -6.64 -6.12 -5.96
C LEU A 129 -6.02 -6.56 -4.63
N VAL A 130 -6.62 -7.56 -4.04
CA VAL A 130 -6.14 -8.15 -2.78
C VAL A 130 -5.86 -9.64 -2.97
#